data_42a1317ef19ac3964155255a23738936
#
_entry.id   42a1317ef19ac3964155255a23738936
#
_cell.length_a   1.000
_cell.length_b   1.000
_cell.length_c   1.000
_cell.angle_alpha   90.00
_cell.angle_beta   90.00
_cell.angle_gamma   90.00
#
_symmetry.space_group_name_H-M   'P 1'
#
loop_
_entity.id
_entity.type
_entity.pdbx_description
1 polymer ?
#
loop_
_entity_poly.entity_id
_entity_poly.type
_entity_poly.pdbx_seq_one_letter_code
_entity_poly.pdbx_strand_id
1 'polypeptide(L)'
;MKKIKSAILITSALVLASCGSPKLTKEEVIDYGEIGLSDIVSYIVVGYQTNWEDMDPAEEMKLSSVYRYSSPYCGFAQKDINGDGIPELLIGDKFEDGTTVIYDIYTIHPRTASLIHLASGGERDRYTVNESGTIIEEGSNSASDSFTKVYRIKKGKLVESKTMTLENCPMELEMQTFESIAHKGEQKICGGYTEEREPSDEEYQLFRSVTDSMEGMSFTPLTVQTQVVAGINYKFYCRFSDGSEEYSPGHCWLTIYKPLPGQGEPKVTSLEKVK
;
A
#
# COMPACT_ATOMS: atom_id res chain seq x y z
N MET A 1 27.45 12.48 3.31
CA MET A 1 26.54 11.45 2.81
C MET A 1 25.21 12.14 2.52
N LYS A 2 24.67 12.07 1.32
CA LYS A 2 23.34 12.64 0.99
C LYS A 2 22.29 11.66 1.49
N LYS A 3 21.46 12.07 2.46
CA LYS A 3 20.28 11.30 2.86
C LYS A 3 19.41 11.04 1.64
N ILE A 4 19.02 9.80 1.44
CA ILE A 4 18.08 9.41 0.41
C ILE A 4 16.74 10.02 0.83
N LYS A 5 16.35 11.09 0.18
CA LYS A 5 14.98 11.62 0.31
C LYS A 5 14.06 10.70 -0.45
N SER A 6 13.63 9.63 0.20
CA SER A 6 12.49 8.86 -0.25
C SER A 6 11.27 9.76 -0.04
N ALA A 7 10.90 10.52 -1.05
CA ALA A 7 9.65 11.26 -1.05
C ALA A 7 8.51 10.24 -1.26
N ILE A 8 8.30 9.40 -0.26
CA ILE A 8 7.03 8.70 -0.13
C ILE A 8 6.05 9.79 0.30
N LEU A 9 5.40 10.38 -0.68
CA LEU A 9 4.26 11.24 -0.44
C LEU A 9 3.18 10.32 0.12
N ILE A 10 3.07 10.25 1.44
CA ILE A 10 1.85 9.72 2.07
C ILE A 10 0.77 10.73 1.71
N THR A 11 0.13 10.48 0.59
CA THR A 11 -1.09 11.19 0.27
C THR A 11 -2.14 10.67 1.24
N SER A 12 -2.14 11.27 2.44
CA SER A 12 -3.32 11.22 3.30
C SER A 12 -4.52 11.47 2.39
N ALA A 13 -5.37 10.45 2.26
CA ALA A 13 -6.57 10.51 1.43
C ALA A 13 -7.26 11.84 1.73
N LEU A 14 -7.32 12.68 0.72
CA LEU A 14 -7.86 14.03 0.83
C LEU A 14 -9.27 13.89 1.39
N VAL A 15 -9.51 14.56 2.50
CA VAL A 15 -10.83 14.72 3.08
C VAL A 15 -11.76 15.27 1.99
N LEU A 16 -12.53 14.38 1.37
CA LEU A 16 -13.67 14.74 0.54
C LEU A 16 -14.79 15.23 1.47
N ALA A 17 -14.49 16.29 2.22
CA ALA A 17 -15.43 17.01 3.04
C ALA A 17 -15.95 18.21 2.25
N SER A 18 -16.63 17.94 1.13
CA SER A 18 -17.54 18.92 0.55
C SER A 18 -18.94 18.33 0.55
N CYS A 19 -19.89 19.10 1.03
CA CYS A 19 -21.32 18.79 0.97
C CYS A 19 -21.72 18.42 -0.46
N GLY A 20 -22.00 17.13 -0.72
CA GLY A 20 -22.51 16.67 -2.00
C GLY A 20 -21.63 15.67 -2.76
N SER A 21 -20.47 15.27 -2.26
CA SER A 21 -19.66 14.20 -2.91
C SER A 21 -20.40 12.86 -2.84
N PRO A 22 -20.40 12.06 -3.92
CA PRO A 22 -20.97 10.72 -3.90
C PRO A 22 -20.27 9.89 -2.81
N LYS A 23 -21.05 9.09 -2.09
CA LYS A 23 -20.47 8.16 -1.11
C LYS A 23 -19.73 7.08 -1.86
N LEU A 24 -18.49 6.79 -1.44
CA LEU A 24 -17.72 5.68 -1.97
C LEU A 24 -18.47 4.36 -1.75
N THR A 25 -18.44 3.48 -2.73
CA THR A 25 -18.82 2.09 -2.57
C THR A 25 -17.83 1.37 -1.68
N LYS A 26 -18.16 0.16 -1.20
CA LYS A 26 -17.23 -0.62 -0.38
C LYS A 26 -15.97 -1.03 -1.18
N GLU A 27 -16.14 -1.39 -2.45
CA GLU A 27 -15.04 -1.73 -3.36
C GLU A 27 -14.10 -0.53 -3.54
N GLU A 28 -14.63 0.66 -3.83
CA GLU A 28 -13.82 1.87 -3.93
C GLU A 28 -13.09 2.21 -2.60
N VAL A 29 -13.73 1.97 -1.46
CA VAL A 29 -13.08 2.18 -0.15
C VAL A 29 -11.89 1.23 0.01
N ILE A 30 -12.02 -0.03 -0.37
CA ILE A 30 -10.95 -1.01 -0.32
C ILE A 30 -9.82 -0.59 -1.29
N ASP A 31 -10.14 -0.36 -2.55
CA ASP A 31 -9.16 -0.03 -3.58
C ASP A 31 -8.32 1.20 -3.20
N TYR A 32 -8.96 2.26 -2.71
CA TYR A 32 -8.22 3.46 -2.28
C TYR A 32 -7.45 3.26 -0.98
N GLY A 33 -7.98 2.47 -0.05
CA GLY A 33 -7.32 2.17 1.21
C GLY A 33 -6.10 1.28 1.02
N GLU A 34 -6.14 0.35 0.07
CA GLU A 34 -5.02 -0.54 -0.28
C GLU A 34 -3.79 0.25 -0.75
N ILE A 35 -3.97 1.42 -1.36
CA ILE A 35 -2.86 2.31 -1.72
C ILE A 35 -2.07 2.69 -0.47
N GLY A 36 -2.74 3.16 0.58
CA GLY A 36 -2.09 3.54 1.83
C GLY A 36 -1.44 2.36 2.56
N LEU A 37 -2.08 1.18 2.53
CA LEU A 37 -1.49 -0.05 3.08
C LEU A 37 -0.23 -0.45 2.29
N SER A 38 -0.27 -0.33 0.98
CA SER A 38 0.86 -0.60 0.11
C SER A 38 2.04 0.34 0.36
N ASP A 39 1.80 1.63 0.64
CA ASP A 39 2.85 2.59 0.97
C ASP A 39 3.61 2.18 2.23
N ILE A 40 2.91 1.67 3.25
CA ILE A 40 3.53 1.15 4.47
C ILE A 40 4.44 -0.05 4.17
N VAL A 41 3.90 -1.03 3.45
CA VAL A 41 4.66 -2.23 3.07
C VAL A 41 5.93 -1.85 2.32
N SER A 42 5.82 -0.93 1.36
CA SER A 42 6.95 -0.45 0.56
C SER A 42 8.01 0.24 1.39
N TYR A 43 7.60 1.09 2.32
CA TYR A 43 8.52 1.77 3.19
C TYR A 43 9.37 0.77 4.00
N ILE A 44 8.72 -0.27 4.54
CA ILE A 44 9.41 -1.32 5.29
C ILE A 44 10.33 -2.13 4.37
N VAL A 45 9.89 -2.51 3.17
CA VAL A 45 10.72 -3.23 2.18
C VAL A 45 11.97 -2.43 1.83
N VAL A 46 11.85 -1.12 1.61
CA VAL A 46 13.02 -0.24 1.37
C VAL A 46 13.96 -0.25 2.56
N GLY A 47 13.45 -0.25 3.80
CA GLY A 47 14.26 -0.37 5.01
C GLY A 47 15.08 -1.68 5.04
N TYR A 48 14.51 -2.78 4.60
CA TYR A 48 15.20 -4.08 4.47
C TYR A 48 16.22 -4.12 3.33
N GLN A 49 16.02 -3.35 2.25
CA GLN A 49 16.94 -3.26 1.11
C GLN A 49 18.10 -2.28 1.33
N THR A 50 17.93 -1.36 2.26
CA THR A 50 18.88 -0.27 2.54
C THR A 50 19.32 -0.33 4.01
N ASN A 51 19.79 0.78 4.55
CA ASN A 51 20.04 0.91 5.97
C ASN A 51 18.94 1.79 6.58
N TRP A 52 18.25 1.30 7.61
CA TRP A 52 17.23 2.05 8.33
C TRP A 52 17.71 3.42 8.86
N GLU A 53 19.02 3.56 9.15
CA GLU A 53 19.59 4.83 9.60
C GLU A 53 19.63 5.90 8.51
N ASP A 54 19.61 5.47 7.23
CA ASP A 54 19.62 6.37 6.06
C ASP A 54 18.21 6.78 5.62
N MET A 55 17.17 6.22 6.23
CA MET A 55 15.78 6.53 5.91
C MET A 55 15.29 7.74 6.72
N ASP A 56 14.46 8.55 6.07
CA ASP A 56 13.73 9.61 6.79
C ASP A 56 12.66 8.96 7.69
N PRO A 57 12.46 9.47 8.93
CA PRO A 57 11.41 8.96 9.80
C PRO A 57 10.03 9.07 9.14
N ALA A 58 9.31 7.96 9.08
CA ALA A 58 7.93 7.95 8.64
C ALA A 58 6.99 8.20 9.84
N GLU A 59 7.12 9.36 10.48
CA GLU A 59 6.34 9.71 11.68
C GLU A 59 4.82 9.59 11.45
N GLU A 60 4.37 9.89 10.22
CA GLU A 60 2.97 9.78 9.84
C GLU A 60 2.47 8.34 9.80
N MET A 61 3.35 7.37 9.54
CA MET A 61 3.00 5.95 9.52
C MET A 61 2.86 5.36 10.92
N LYS A 62 3.46 5.98 11.92
CA LYS A 62 3.47 5.51 13.33
C LYS A 62 3.98 4.09 13.50
N LEU A 63 4.93 3.69 12.67
CA LEU A 63 5.50 2.34 12.69
C LEU A 63 6.24 2.05 14.00
N SER A 64 6.12 0.81 14.46
CA SER A 64 6.92 0.29 15.57
C SER A 64 8.42 0.38 15.28
N SER A 65 9.23 0.70 16.29
CA SER A 65 10.69 0.72 16.19
C SER A 65 11.31 -0.66 16.00
N VAL A 66 10.54 -1.72 16.22
CA VAL A 66 11.01 -3.13 16.14
C VAL A 66 11.52 -3.48 14.74
N TYR A 67 10.96 -2.90 13.67
CA TYR A 67 11.40 -3.18 12.29
C TYR A 67 12.87 -2.84 12.01
N ARG A 68 13.45 -1.91 12.76
CA ARG A 68 14.86 -1.53 12.62
C ARG A 68 15.84 -2.66 12.93
N TYR A 69 15.36 -3.71 13.58
CA TYR A 69 16.18 -4.90 13.89
C TYR A 69 16.17 -5.94 12.77
N SER A 70 15.45 -5.68 11.67
CA SER A 70 15.46 -6.49 10.44
C SER A 70 15.28 -7.99 10.70
N SER A 71 14.25 -8.37 11.44
CA SER A 71 13.92 -9.79 11.67
C SER A 71 13.60 -10.50 10.34
N PRO A 72 14.24 -11.64 10.03
CA PRO A 72 13.92 -12.40 8.81
C PRO A 72 12.50 -12.99 8.83
N TYR A 73 11.88 -13.05 9.99
CA TYR A 73 10.52 -13.56 10.19
C TYR A 73 9.47 -12.47 10.05
N CYS A 74 9.89 -11.20 10.00
CA CYS A 74 8.97 -10.08 9.91
C CYS A 74 8.33 -10.01 8.53
N GLY A 75 7.03 -9.83 8.54
CA GLY A 75 6.22 -9.78 7.34
C GLY A 75 4.88 -9.12 7.61
N PHE A 76 3.97 -9.28 6.67
CA PHE A 76 2.61 -8.76 6.79
C PHE A 76 1.58 -9.73 6.27
N ALA A 77 0.36 -9.57 6.75
CA ALA A 77 -0.84 -10.19 6.22
C ALA A 77 -1.97 -9.16 6.11
N GLN A 78 -2.82 -9.32 5.11
CA GLN A 78 -4.09 -8.60 5.01
C GLN A 78 -5.24 -9.56 5.30
N LYS A 79 -6.05 -9.24 6.30
CA LYS A 79 -7.16 -10.09 6.75
C LYS A 79 -8.27 -9.24 7.33
N ASP A 80 -9.50 -9.48 6.93
CA ASP A 80 -10.68 -8.93 7.62
C ASP A 80 -10.86 -9.67 8.95
N ILE A 81 -10.36 -9.05 10.03
CA ILE A 81 -10.40 -9.65 11.37
C ILE A 81 -11.62 -9.24 12.17
N ASN A 82 -12.34 -8.20 11.76
CA ASN A 82 -13.51 -7.69 12.46
C ASN A 82 -14.84 -8.07 11.78
N GLY A 83 -14.80 -8.68 10.58
CA GLY A 83 -15.96 -9.16 9.83
C GLY A 83 -16.75 -8.06 9.12
N ASP A 84 -16.18 -6.88 8.91
CA ASP A 84 -16.85 -5.77 8.20
C ASP A 84 -16.61 -5.82 6.69
N GLY A 85 -15.73 -6.72 6.24
CA GLY A 85 -15.33 -6.99 4.88
C GLY A 85 -14.34 -5.96 4.32
N ILE A 86 -13.66 -5.21 5.19
CA ILE A 86 -12.51 -4.37 4.87
C ILE A 86 -11.30 -5.03 5.54
N PRO A 87 -10.25 -5.39 4.78
CA PRO A 87 -9.10 -6.06 5.38
C PRO A 87 -8.29 -5.11 6.26
N GLU A 88 -7.84 -5.61 7.39
CA GLU A 88 -6.79 -4.99 8.19
C GLU A 88 -5.41 -5.41 7.66
N LEU A 89 -4.42 -4.51 7.76
CA LEU A 89 -3.01 -4.82 7.60
C LEU A 89 -2.42 -5.15 8.97
N LEU A 90 -1.89 -6.35 9.08
CA LEU A 90 -1.23 -6.86 10.27
C LEU A 90 0.25 -7.04 9.94
N ILE A 91 1.13 -6.38 10.69
CA ILE A 91 2.58 -6.46 10.47
C ILE A 91 3.22 -7.06 11.72
N GLY A 92 4.09 -8.05 11.55
CA GLY A 92 4.69 -8.75 12.67
C GLY A 92 5.59 -9.91 12.28
N ASP A 93 6.00 -10.70 13.26
CA ASP A 93 6.81 -11.90 13.08
C ASP A 93 5.93 -13.15 13.10
N LYS A 94 6.19 -14.07 12.16
CA LYS A 94 5.66 -15.44 12.20
C LYS A 94 6.78 -16.40 12.49
N PHE A 95 6.71 -17.06 13.63
CA PHE A 95 7.70 -18.04 14.08
C PHE A 95 7.45 -19.43 13.50
N GLU A 96 8.46 -20.30 13.58
CA GLU A 96 8.41 -21.67 13.05
C GLU A 96 7.35 -22.54 13.72
N ASP A 97 7.01 -22.26 14.98
CA ASP A 97 5.96 -22.95 15.74
C ASP A 97 4.54 -22.53 15.33
N GLY A 98 4.41 -21.62 14.35
CA GLY A 98 3.15 -21.08 13.87
C GLY A 98 2.63 -19.87 14.67
N THR A 99 3.28 -19.50 15.76
CA THR A 99 2.93 -18.30 16.53
C THR A 99 3.16 -17.04 15.71
N THR A 100 2.20 -16.14 15.71
CA THR A 100 2.34 -14.83 15.07
C THR A 100 2.26 -13.73 16.13
N VAL A 101 3.26 -12.87 16.17
CA VAL A 101 3.32 -11.68 17.03
C VAL A 101 3.16 -10.45 16.15
N ILE A 102 2.12 -9.66 16.40
CA ILE A 102 1.81 -8.47 15.63
C ILE A 102 2.41 -7.25 16.33
N TYR A 103 3.09 -6.42 15.55
CA TYR A 103 3.69 -5.16 16.01
C TYR A 103 2.89 -3.94 15.60
N ASP A 104 2.25 -3.95 14.40
CA ASP A 104 1.38 -2.87 13.98
C ASP A 104 0.11 -3.39 13.34
N ILE A 105 -0.98 -2.67 13.59
CA ILE A 105 -2.31 -2.96 13.04
C ILE A 105 -2.84 -1.68 12.40
N TYR A 106 -3.22 -1.79 11.13
CA TYR A 106 -3.89 -0.72 10.40
C TYR A 106 -5.22 -1.19 9.86
N THR A 107 -6.17 -0.27 9.71
CA THR A 107 -7.44 -0.48 9.02
C THR A 107 -7.75 0.70 8.09
N ILE A 108 -8.74 0.53 7.25
CA ILE A 108 -9.21 1.55 6.31
C ILE A 108 -10.51 2.16 6.85
N HIS A 109 -10.61 3.47 6.83
CA HIS A 109 -11.84 4.14 7.26
C HIS A 109 -12.97 3.90 6.25
N PRO A 110 -14.14 3.34 6.67
CA PRO A 110 -15.16 2.81 5.76
C PRO A 110 -15.92 3.87 4.93
N ARG A 111 -15.63 5.15 5.08
CA ARG A 111 -16.27 6.23 4.32
C ARG A 111 -15.31 7.11 3.56
N THR A 112 -14.09 7.23 4.04
CA THR A 112 -13.09 8.17 3.48
C THR A 112 -11.93 7.45 2.83
N ALA A 113 -11.88 6.12 2.95
CA ALA A 113 -10.76 5.28 2.51
C ALA A 113 -9.39 5.69 3.10
N SER A 114 -9.39 6.56 4.11
CA SER A 114 -8.16 6.96 4.78
C SER A 114 -7.63 5.84 5.67
N LEU A 115 -6.33 5.70 5.71
CA LEU A 115 -5.66 4.75 6.57
C LEU A 115 -5.79 5.17 8.05
N ILE A 116 -6.06 4.21 8.92
CA ILE A 116 -6.11 4.39 10.38
C ILE A 116 -5.11 3.43 11.01
N HIS A 117 -4.13 3.97 11.71
CA HIS A 117 -3.27 3.20 12.58
C HIS A 117 -4.02 2.89 13.88
N LEU A 118 -4.16 1.61 14.22
CA LEU A 118 -4.92 1.14 15.38
C LEU A 118 -4.06 0.88 16.59
N ALA A 119 -2.91 0.25 16.41
CA ALA A 119 -2.01 -0.13 17.47
C ALA A 119 -0.57 -0.23 16.97
N SER A 120 0.38 0.06 17.86
CA SER A 120 1.80 -0.19 17.67
C SER A 120 2.36 -0.86 18.91
N GLY A 121 2.94 -2.03 18.74
CA GLY A 121 3.68 -2.73 19.79
C GLY A 121 5.15 -2.33 19.79
N GLY A 122 5.86 -2.82 20.77
CA GLY A 122 7.27 -2.55 20.97
C GLY A 122 8.02 -3.75 21.55
N GLU A 123 9.19 -3.51 22.11
CA GLU A 123 10.01 -4.57 22.75
C GLU A 123 9.31 -5.22 23.96
N ARG A 124 8.36 -4.50 24.57
CA ARG A 124 7.68 -4.94 25.81
C ARG A 124 6.20 -5.18 25.64
N ASP A 125 5.63 -4.80 24.50
CA ASP A 125 4.21 -4.92 24.20
C ASP A 125 4.06 -5.57 22.84
N ARG A 126 3.19 -6.56 22.74
CA ARG A 126 2.92 -7.31 21.52
C ARG A 126 1.46 -7.66 21.42
N TYR A 127 1.01 -7.86 20.20
CA TYR A 127 -0.37 -8.22 19.92
C TYR A 127 -0.44 -9.61 19.31
N THR A 128 -1.51 -10.32 19.62
CA THR A 128 -1.92 -11.55 18.93
C THR A 128 -3.38 -11.39 18.51
N VAL A 129 -3.78 -12.12 17.49
CA VAL A 129 -5.16 -12.11 16.99
C VAL A 129 -5.69 -13.54 17.02
N ASN A 130 -6.90 -13.74 17.54
CA ASN A 130 -7.56 -15.03 17.52
C ASN A 130 -8.63 -15.15 16.41
N GLU A 131 -9.12 -16.37 16.13
CA GLU A 131 -10.09 -16.63 15.07
C GLU A 131 -11.40 -15.85 15.23
N SER A 132 -11.77 -15.45 16.44
CA SER A 132 -12.95 -14.63 16.68
C SER A 132 -12.73 -13.13 16.38
N GLY A 133 -11.57 -12.72 15.86
CA GLY A 133 -11.20 -11.33 15.61
C GLY A 133 -10.92 -10.55 16.90
N THR A 134 -10.62 -11.25 17.99
CA THR A 134 -10.19 -10.64 19.24
C THR A 134 -8.70 -10.36 19.17
N ILE A 135 -8.30 -9.15 19.53
CA ILE A 135 -6.91 -8.71 19.60
C ILE A 135 -6.51 -8.73 21.07
N ILE A 136 -5.43 -9.42 21.37
CA ILE A 136 -4.88 -9.57 22.73
C ILE A 136 -3.55 -8.81 22.75
N GLU A 137 -3.45 -7.83 23.65
CA GLU A 137 -2.21 -7.13 23.98
C GLU A 137 -1.61 -7.76 25.23
N GLU A 138 -0.39 -8.22 25.12
CA GLU A 138 0.41 -8.67 26.25
C GLU A 138 1.60 -7.74 26.39
N GLY A 139 1.85 -7.27 27.61
CA GLY A 139 2.94 -6.35 27.86
C GLY A 139 3.43 -6.37 29.30
N SER A 140 4.51 -5.64 29.57
CA SER A 140 5.07 -5.46 30.88
C SER A 140 5.46 -4.02 31.15
N ASN A 141 5.01 -3.49 32.29
CA ASN A 141 5.42 -2.18 32.78
C ASN A 141 6.79 -2.25 33.51
N SER A 142 7.13 -3.43 34.05
CA SER A 142 8.39 -3.69 34.75
C SER A 142 8.70 -5.20 34.77
N ALA A 143 9.83 -5.60 35.32
CA ALA A 143 10.22 -7.01 35.44
C ALA A 143 9.24 -7.86 36.27
N SER A 144 8.39 -7.25 37.09
CA SER A 144 7.42 -7.92 37.97
C SER A 144 5.96 -7.53 37.71
N ASP A 145 5.71 -6.66 36.73
CA ASP A 145 4.38 -6.14 36.44
C ASP A 145 4.03 -6.36 34.96
N SER A 146 3.29 -7.42 34.67
CA SER A 146 2.76 -7.76 33.37
C SER A 146 1.25 -7.50 33.30
N PHE A 147 0.79 -7.17 32.11
CA PHE A 147 -0.64 -6.97 31.84
C PHE A 147 -1.08 -7.74 30.59
N THR A 148 -2.37 -8.04 30.55
CA THR A 148 -3.04 -8.55 29.36
C THR A 148 -4.31 -7.74 29.17
N LYS A 149 -4.51 -7.20 27.98
CA LYS A 149 -5.74 -6.49 27.59
C LYS A 149 -6.33 -7.12 26.34
N VAL A 150 -7.62 -7.01 26.22
CA VAL A 150 -8.38 -7.62 25.13
C VAL A 150 -9.15 -6.54 24.38
N TYR A 151 -9.03 -6.54 23.06
CA TYR A 151 -9.66 -5.54 22.20
C TYR A 151 -10.46 -6.17 21.07
N ARG A 152 -11.37 -5.36 20.54
CA ARG A 152 -12.03 -5.58 19.24
C ARG A 152 -11.99 -4.29 18.42
N ILE A 153 -11.91 -4.41 17.11
CA ILE A 153 -12.04 -3.28 16.21
C ILE A 153 -13.53 -2.95 16.08
N LYS A 154 -13.88 -1.71 16.40
CA LYS A 154 -15.23 -1.17 16.21
C LYS A 154 -15.16 0.22 15.60
N LYS A 155 -15.73 0.39 14.40
CA LYS A 155 -15.77 1.67 13.68
C LYS A 155 -14.38 2.32 13.53
N GLY A 156 -13.39 1.53 13.16
CA GLY A 156 -12.01 1.99 12.95
C GLY A 156 -11.27 2.38 14.24
N LYS A 157 -11.62 1.79 15.38
CA LYS A 157 -10.94 2.00 16.67
C LYS A 157 -10.79 0.69 17.43
N LEU A 158 -9.71 0.55 18.17
CA LEU A 158 -9.59 -0.48 19.18
C LEU A 158 -10.47 -0.12 20.38
N VAL A 159 -11.35 -1.04 20.75
CA VAL A 159 -12.22 -0.91 21.92
C VAL A 159 -11.90 -2.04 22.88
N GLU A 160 -11.44 -1.69 24.07
CA GLU A 160 -11.12 -2.65 25.12
C GLU A 160 -12.37 -3.41 25.55
N SER A 161 -12.25 -4.73 25.63
CA SER A 161 -13.33 -5.61 26.11
C SER A 161 -13.19 -5.81 27.62
N LYS A 162 -14.27 -5.57 28.35
CA LYS A 162 -14.32 -5.82 29.79
C LYS A 162 -14.46 -7.32 30.13
N THR A 163 -14.82 -8.13 29.14
CA THR A 163 -15.00 -9.57 29.30
C THR A 163 -13.77 -10.26 28.71
N MET A 164 -12.94 -10.81 29.55
CA MET A 164 -11.76 -11.55 29.17
C MET A 164 -12.16 -12.98 28.83
N THR A 165 -12.62 -13.23 27.62
CA THR A 165 -12.74 -14.58 27.09
C THR A 165 -11.48 -14.83 26.27
N LEU A 166 -10.46 -15.39 26.89
CA LEU A 166 -9.27 -15.90 26.22
C LEU A 166 -9.64 -17.21 25.52
N GLU A 167 -10.29 -17.15 24.39
CA GLU A 167 -10.34 -18.28 23.49
C GLU A 167 -8.94 -18.48 22.91
N ASN A 168 -8.32 -19.58 23.26
CA ASN A 168 -6.94 -19.92 22.93
C ASN A 168 -6.86 -20.53 21.51
N CYS A 169 -7.41 -19.84 20.53
CA CYS A 169 -7.41 -20.26 19.14
C CYS A 169 -6.79 -19.14 18.30
N PRO A 170 -5.44 -19.13 18.13
CA PRO A 170 -4.78 -18.11 17.36
C PRO A 170 -5.28 -18.15 15.91
N MET A 171 -5.50 -16.97 15.31
CA MET A 171 -5.87 -16.86 13.91
C MET A 171 -4.69 -17.27 13.03
N GLU A 172 -4.94 -18.16 12.09
CA GLU A 172 -3.95 -18.47 11.09
C GLU A 172 -3.81 -17.30 10.09
N LEU A 173 -2.60 -16.75 10.03
CA LEU A 173 -2.25 -15.65 9.13
C LEU A 173 -1.26 -16.12 8.07
N GLU A 174 -1.59 -15.84 6.81
CA GLU A 174 -0.68 -16.04 5.68
C GLU A 174 0.26 -14.83 5.58
N MET A 175 1.36 -14.89 6.33
CA MET A 175 2.35 -13.81 6.36
C MET A 175 3.27 -13.88 5.13
N GLN A 176 3.45 -12.73 4.48
CA GLN A 176 4.49 -12.52 3.47
C GLN A 176 5.68 -11.82 4.13
N THR A 177 6.85 -12.44 4.16
CA THR A 177 8.02 -11.84 4.81
C THR A 177 8.62 -10.72 3.97
N PHE A 178 9.03 -9.63 4.62
CA PHE A 178 9.67 -8.49 3.94
C PHE A 178 11.00 -8.89 3.30
N GLU A 179 11.77 -9.75 3.96
CA GLU A 179 13.02 -10.28 3.41
C GLU A 179 12.78 -11.02 2.08
N SER A 180 11.75 -11.87 2.02
CA SER A 180 11.42 -12.59 0.78
C SER A 180 11.03 -11.68 -0.37
N ILE A 181 10.42 -10.53 -0.09
CA ILE A 181 10.05 -9.53 -1.08
C ILE A 181 11.28 -8.71 -1.49
N ALA A 182 12.11 -8.30 -0.54
CA ALA A 182 13.31 -7.52 -0.77
C ALA A 182 14.33 -8.26 -1.64
N HIS A 183 14.44 -9.59 -1.49
CA HIS A 183 15.38 -10.42 -2.22
C HIS A 183 14.84 -11.09 -3.50
N LYS A 184 13.53 -11.10 -3.67
CA LYS A 184 12.91 -11.69 -4.86
C LYS A 184 13.07 -10.85 -6.11
N GLY A 185 14.09 -10.14 -6.41
CA GLY A 185 14.42 -9.55 -7.72
C GLY A 185 13.25 -9.16 -8.67
N GLU A 186 12.04 -9.54 -8.34
CA GLU A 186 10.78 -9.22 -8.97
C GLU A 186 10.11 -8.12 -8.16
N GLN A 187 10.55 -6.90 -8.42
CA GLN A 187 10.06 -5.71 -7.76
C GLN A 187 8.61 -5.43 -8.18
N LYS A 188 7.65 -5.88 -7.38
CA LYS A 188 6.49 -5.02 -7.14
C LYS A 188 6.86 -4.05 -6.03
N ILE A 189 7.68 -3.07 -6.34
CA ILE A 189 7.88 -1.90 -5.48
C ILE A 189 6.54 -1.16 -5.52
N CYS A 190 5.84 -1.07 -4.39
CA CYS A 190 4.73 -0.14 -4.29
C CYS A 190 5.27 1.27 -4.61
N GLY A 191 4.65 1.95 -5.56
CA GLY A 191 5.22 3.14 -6.17
C GLY A 191 6.21 2.84 -7.32
N GLY A 192 6.56 1.58 -7.60
CA GLY A 192 7.24 1.18 -8.83
C GLY A 192 6.25 0.90 -9.97
N TYR A 193 6.75 0.86 -11.19
CA TYR A 193 5.98 0.36 -12.33
C TYR A 193 5.86 -1.16 -12.26
N THR A 194 4.68 -1.68 -12.64
CA THR A 194 4.47 -3.13 -12.83
C THR A 194 5.34 -3.66 -13.97
N GLU A 195 5.38 -4.98 -14.10
CA GLU A 195 5.95 -5.59 -15.31
C GLU A 195 5.20 -5.13 -16.56
N GLU A 196 5.94 -5.12 -17.67
CA GLU A 196 5.43 -4.76 -18.98
C GLU A 196 4.51 -5.84 -19.51
N ARG A 197 3.29 -5.47 -19.92
CA ARG A 197 2.26 -6.38 -20.43
C ARG A 197 1.43 -5.73 -21.53
N GLU A 198 0.61 -6.52 -22.23
CA GLU A 198 -0.35 -5.97 -23.18
C GLU A 198 -1.42 -5.11 -22.46
N PRO A 199 -1.82 -3.97 -23.03
CA PRO A 199 -2.89 -3.14 -22.49
C PRO A 199 -4.24 -3.86 -22.52
N SER A 200 -5.05 -3.71 -21.47
CA SER A 200 -6.46 -4.13 -21.47
C SER A 200 -7.32 -3.20 -22.36
N ASP A 201 -8.56 -3.61 -22.63
CA ASP A 201 -9.51 -2.81 -23.43
C ASP A 201 -9.78 -1.45 -22.76
N GLU A 202 -9.91 -1.40 -21.43
CA GLU A 202 -10.12 -0.16 -20.67
C GLU A 202 -8.90 0.75 -20.75
N GLU A 203 -7.69 0.18 -20.66
CA GLU A 203 -6.44 0.92 -20.79
C GLU A 203 -6.25 1.45 -22.22
N TYR A 204 -6.69 0.68 -23.19
CA TYR A 204 -6.71 1.13 -24.58
C TYR A 204 -7.66 2.32 -24.80
N GLN A 205 -8.84 2.27 -24.19
CA GLN A 205 -9.83 3.37 -24.24
C GLN A 205 -9.27 4.63 -23.52
N LEU A 206 -8.67 4.44 -22.32
CA LEU A 206 -8.01 5.52 -21.60
C LEU A 206 -6.92 6.16 -22.46
N PHE A 207 -6.05 5.35 -23.06
CA PHE A 207 -4.98 5.82 -23.94
C PHE A 207 -5.52 6.67 -25.07
N ARG A 208 -6.54 6.20 -25.80
CA ARG A 208 -7.16 6.92 -26.90
C ARG A 208 -7.82 8.22 -26.47
N SER A 209 -8.53 8.21 -25.33
CA SER A 209 -9.21 9.40 -24.83
C SER A 209 -8.27 10.59 -24.62
N VAL A 210 -6.98 10.33 -24.40
CA VAL A 210 -5.96 11.37 -24.19
C VAL A 210 -5.14 11.64 -25.46
N THR A 211 -4.79 10.59 -26.22
CA THR A 211 -3.90 10.72 -27.38
C THR A 211 -4.61 11.21 -28.65
N ASP A 212 -5.90 10.89 -28.82
CA ASP A 212 -6.67 11.32 -30.00
C ASP A 212 -6.80 12.87 -30.10
N SER A 213 -6.57 13.57 -28.99
CA SER A 213 -6.54 15.05 -28.95
C SER A 213 -5.17 15.66 -29.32
N MET A 214 -4.12 14.83 -29.50
CA MET A 214 -2.77 15.30 -29.80
C MET A 214 -2.60 15.50 -31.31
N GLU A 215 -2.78 16.75 -31.77
CA GLU A 215 -2.66 17.10 -33.19
C GLU A 215 -1.27 16.81 -33.74
N GLY A 216 -1.19 16.29 -34.97
CA GLY A 216 0.05 16.05 -35.69
C GLY A 216 0.86 14.85 -35.26
N MET A 217 0.40 14.07 -34.27
CA MET A 217 1.05 12.84 -33.83
C MET A 217 0.07 11.69 -33.79
N SER A 218 0.52 10.51 -34.19
CA SER A 218 -0.24 9.27 -34.03
C SER A 218 0.53 8.28 -33.17
N PHE A 219 -0.17 7.61 -32.25
CA PHE A 219 0.41 6.66 -31.32
C PHE A 219 -0.30 5.33 -31.41
N THR A 220 0.46 4.23 -31.33
CA THR A 220 -0.05 2.87 -31.18
C THR A 220 0.59 2.25 -29.97
N PRO A 221 -0.16 1.97 -28.88
CA PRO A 221 0.40 1.35 -27.71
C PRO A 221 0.72 -0.12 -28.00
N LEU A 222 1.87 -0.57 -27.57
CA LEU A 222 2.35 -1.96 -27.70
C LEU A 222 2.26 -2.68 -26.36
N THR A 223 2.78 -2.03 -25.31
CA THR A 223 2.74 -2.57 -23.95
C THR A 223 2.45 -1.45 -22.95
N VAL A 224 2.11 -1.83 -21.72
CA VAL A 224 1.82 -0.92 -20.63
C VAL A 224 2.44 -1.42 -19.32
N GLN A 225 2.91 -0.47 -18.54
CA GLN A 225 3.28 -0.62 -17.13
C GLN A 225 2.42 0.32 -16.31
N THR A 226 1.99 -0.08 -15.14
CA THR A 226 1.19 0.77 -14.25
C THR A 226 1.95 1.06 -12.97
N GLN A 227 1.75 2.26 -12.43
CA GLN A 227 2.31 2.69 -11.16
C GLN A 227 1.20 3.32 -10.35
N VAL A 228 0.98 2.79 -9.16
CA VAL A 228 0.00 3.34 -8.22
C VAL A 228 0.65 4.51 -7.49
N VAL A 229 -0.02 5.66 -7.57
CA VAL A 229 0.35 6.91 -6.90
C VAL A 229 -0.92 7.52 -6.29
N ALA A 230 -1.03 8.82 -6.07
CA ALA A 230 -2.32 9.45 -5.79
C ALA A 230 -3.21 9.48 -7.06
N GLY A 231 -3.59 8.30 -7.56
CA GLY A 231 -4.12 7.99 -8.86
C GLY A 231 -3.30 6.86 -9.47
N ILE A 232 -3.29 6.75 -10.80
CA ILE A 232 -2.51 5.73 -11.50
C ILE A 232 -1.73 6.38 -12.64
N ASN A 233 -0.42 6.12 -12.69
CA ASN A 233 0.38 6.37 -13.87
C ASN A 233 0.34 5.13 -14.77
N TYR A 234 -0.06 5.33 -16.02
CA TYR A 234 0.03 4.33 -17.08
C TYR A 234 1.18 4.72 -17.99
N LYS A 235 2.25 3.93 -18.03
CA LYS A 235 3.40 4.13 -18.88
C LYS A 235 3.32 3.17 -20.07
N PHE A 236 2.96 3.71 -21.22
CA PHE A 236 2.80 2.94 -22.46
C PHE A 236 4.07 2.97 -23.29
N TYR A 237 4.54 1.81 -23.72
CA TYR A 237 5.51 1.72 -24.79
C TYR A 237 4.75 1.77 -26.12
N CYS A 238 5.06 2.76 -26.96
CA CYS A 238 4.29 3.05 -28.15
C CYS A 238 5.16 3.09 -29.39
N ARG A 239 4.58 2.72 -30.53
CA ARG A 239 5.01 3.18 -31.82
C ARG A 239 4.39 4.56 -32.05
N PHE A 240 5.16 5.52 -32.53
CA PHE A 240 4.62 6.85 -32.85
C PHE A 240 5.08 7.32 -34.23
N SER A 241 4.28 8.21 -34.86
CA SER A 241 4.60 8.94 -36.08
C SER A 241 4.19 10.42 -35.88
N ASP A 242 5.04 11.32 -36.28
CA ASP A 242 4.79 12.76 -36.24
C ASP A 242 4.31 13.34 -37.60
N GLY A 243 3.92 12.44 -38.53
CA GLY A 243 3.39 12.83 -39.84
C GLY A 243 4.43 13.38 -40.81
N SER A 244 5.70 13.44 -40.47
CA SER A 244 6.76 13.83 -41.38
C SER A 244 7.14 12.68 -42.30
N GLU A 245 7.24 12.95 -43.63
CA GLU A 245 7.62 11.92 -44.61
C GLU A 245 9.08 11.46 -44.45
N GLU A 246 9.87 12.18 -43.66
CA GLU A 246 11.32 11.98 -43.47
C GLU A 246 11.67 11.04 -42.31
N TYR A 247 10.69 10.64 -41.47
CA TYR A 247 10.94 9.82 -40.29
C TYR A 247 10.19 8.49 -40.36
N SER A 248 10.95 7.40 -40.30
CA SER A 248 10.42 6.06 -39.98
C SER A 248 9.70 6.09 -38.65
N PRO A 249 8.63 5.32 -38.46
CA PRO A 249 7.91 5.27 -37.18
C PRO A 249 8.91 4.94 -36.05
N GLY A 250 9.00 5.83 -35.10
CA GLY A 250 9.85 5.69 -33.90
C GLY A 250 9.11 4.99 -32.76
N HIS A 251 9.84 4.75 -31.68
CA HIS A 251 9.26 4.28 -30.44
C HIS A 251 9.39 5.33 -29.34
N CYS A 252 8.43 5.36 -28.44
CA CYS A 252 8.45 6.26 -27.30
C CYS A 252 7.79 5.62 -26.08
N TRP A 253 8.17 6.11 -24.92
CA TRP A 253 7.41 5.92 -23.69
C TRP A 253 6.48 7.12 -23.49
N LEU A 254 5.19 6.85 -23.32
CA LEU A 254 4.18 7.87 -23.06
C LEU A 254 3.53 7.55 -21.71
N THR A 255 3.61 8.50 -20.78
CA THR A 255 3.02 8.33 -19.45
C THR A 255 1.74 9.14 -19.35
N ILE A 256 0.64 8.48 -19.00
CA ILE A 256 -0.67 9.08 -18.73
C ILE A 256 -0.95 8.95 -17.25
N TYR A 257 -1.18 10.06 -16.58
CA TYR A 257 -1.66 10.10 -15.22
C TYR A 257 -3.18 10.15 -15.20
N LYS A 258 -3.80 9.17 -14.56
CA LYS A 258 -5.23 9.12 -14.27
C LYS A 258 -5.44 9.47 -12.81
N PRO A 259 -6.02 10.64 -12.48
CA PRO A 259 -6.29 11.02 -11.10
C PRO A 259 -7.38 10.16 -10.48
N LEU A 260 -7.51 10.25 -9.17
CA LEU A 260 -8.62 9.65 -8.43
C LEU A 260 -9.98 10.23 -8.91
N PRO A 261 -11.06 9.48 -8.82
CA PRO A 261 -12.41 9.95 -9.20
C PRO A 261 -12.75 11.31 -8.58
N GLY A 262 -13.21 12.23 -9.42
CA GLY A 262 -13.57 13.59 -9.00
C GLY A 262 -12.38 14.56 -8.84
N GLN A 263 -11.14 14.14 -9.10
CA GLN A 263 -9.95 15.00 -8.99
C GLN A 263 -9.41 15.51 -10.34
N GLY A 264 -10.15 15.33 -11.41
CA GLY A 264 -9.80 15.84 -12.73
C GLY A 264 -9.82 14.75 -13.81
N GLU A 265 -9.33 15.11 -14.98
CA GLU A 265 -9.30 14.25 -16.16
C GLU A 265 -7.90 13.65 -16.35
N PRO A 266 -7.80 12.45 -16.98
CA PRO A 266 -6.53 11.87 -17.38
C PRO A 266 -5.73 12.81 -18.29
N LYS A 267 -4.40 12.82 -18.12
CA LYS A 267 -3.52 13.68 -18.91
C LYS A 267 -2.16 13.05 -19.17
N VAL A 268 -1.53 13.41 -20.30
CA VAL A 268 -0.12 13.06 -20.55
C VAL A 268 0.78 13.83 -19.59
N THR A 269 1.68 13.13 -18.91
CA THR A 269 2.67 13.71 -17.99
C THR A 269 4.10 13.59 -18.50
N SER A 270 4.39 12.62 -19.37
CA SER A 270 5.71 12.46 -19.99
C SER A 270 5.61 11.83 -21.38
N LEU A 271 6.51 12.22 -22.29
CA LEU A 271 6.76 11.59 -23.57
C LEU A 271 8.27 11.53 -23.80
N GLU A 272 8.81 10.33 -23.83
CA GLU A 272 10.24 10.07 -23.95
C GLU A 272 10.50 9.24 -25.21
N LYS A 273 11.15 9.84 -26.23
CA LYS A 273 11.53 9.13 -27.45
C LYS A 273 12.64 8.12 -27.16
N VAL A 274 12.47 6.89 -27.61
CA VAL A 274 13.50 5.85 -27.55
C VAL A 274 14.42 6.03 -28.76
N LYS A 275 15.71 6.17 -28.49
CA LYS A 275 16.75 6.32 -29.52
C LYS A 275 17.13 4.98 -30.12
#